data_64bf6f043237c25c6f7e8a9181a7e46f
#
_entry.id   64bf6f043237c25c6f7e8a9181a7e46f
#
_cell.length_a   1.000
_cell.length_b   1.000
_cell.length_c   1.000
_cell.angle_alpha   90.00
_cell.angle_beta   90.00
_cell.angle_gamma   90.00
#
_symmetry.space_group_name_H-M   'P 1'
#
loop_
_entity.id
_entity.type
_entity.pdbx_description
1 polymer ?
#
loop_
_entity_poly.entity_id
_entity_poly.type
_entity_poly.pdbx_seq_one_letter_code
_entity_poly.pdbx_strand_id
1 'polypeptide(L)'
;TSSVDAFVNQFSISDYEVVKIKTEGDKKSAQGETLFDKAHFVSDVQRCILNGEADIAVHSAKDTPAKELDSLIRYFLPSKSCEDVLIFRGETKFNDEMKLGTSSLRRQMQAKHHLNAKNIVNLSGNVDTRLEKLYRGEYDCIILAKAGLERLGMLDELQYEEMTWPTASGQGFLSIEHLNNLSTDIDHFLLHSLYIHHCIDGRLISIEREILETLNAGCNSAISIQTDIHPKTYNKPISEIKPGEPDFIHSGVIYGKEKYISFSGTTIEETINDIKKQDGIKLLNEHN
;
A
#
# COMPACT_ATOMS: atom_id res chain seq x y z
N THR A 1 13.34 -4.83 11.52
CA THR A 1 12.31 -3.80 11.32
C THR A 1 10.92 -4.42 11.48
N SER A 2 9.90 -3.63 11.80
CA SER A 2 8.55 -4.14 12.06
C SER A 2 7.96 -5.00 10.93
N SER A 3 8.29 -4.75 9.67
CA SER A 3 7.88 -5.60 8.53
C SER A 3 8.61 -6.93 8.50
N VAL A 4 9.93 -6.94 8.77
CA VAL A 4 10.72 -8.18 8.88
C VAL A 4 10.23 -9.00 10.06
N ASP A 5 10.01 -8.37 11.22
CA ASP A 5 9.53 -9.05 12.42
C ASP A 5 8.15 -9.69 12.17
N ALA A 6 7.24 -8.98 11.47
CA ALA A 6 5.95 -9.53 11.09
C ALA A 6 6.08 -10.75 10.16
N PHE A 7 6.97 -10.70 9.17
CA PHE A 7 7.25 -11.81 8.25
C PHE A 7 7.83 -13.02 8.97
N VAL A 8 8.89 -12.81 9.74
CA VAL A 8 9.58 -13.87 10.50
C VAL A 8 8.63 -14.58 11.47
N ASN A 9 7.81 -13.80 12.19
CA ASN A 9 6.83 -14.36 13.12
C ASN A 9 5.72 -15.15 12.41
N GLN A 10 5.24 -14.66 11.25
CA GLN A 10 4.19 -15.33 10.47
C GLN A 10 4.62 -16.71 9.99
N PHE A 11 5.89 -16.89 9.62
CA PHE A 11 6.44 -18.15 9.13
C PHE A 11 7.29 -18.89 10.17
N SER A 12 7.35 -18.42 11.41
CA SER A 12 8.12 -19.03 12.51
C SER A 12 9.58 -19.27 12.16
N ILE A 13 10.20 -18.32 11.42
CA ILE A 13 11.60 -18.41 11.00
C ILE A 13 12.49 -18.13 12.21
N SER A 14 13.37 -19.07 12.56
CA SER A 14 14.24 -18.97 13.75
C SER A 14 15.71 -18.70 13.42
N ASP A 15 16.14 -19.03 12.20
CA ASP A 15 17.53 -18.85 11.74
C ASP A 15 17.57 -17.81 10.61
N TYR A 16 17.91 -16.58 10.96
CA TYR A 16 17.96 -15.46 10.02
C TYR A 16 18.87 -14.34 10.54
N GLU A 17 19.44 -13.58 9.61
CA GLU A 17 20.15 -12.35 9.89
C GLU A 17 19.44 -11.15 9.24
N VAL A 18 19.34 -10.05 9.96
CA VAL A 18 18.69 -8.82 9.46
C VAL A 18 19.74 -7.86 8.90
N VAL A 19 19.79 -7.73 7.59
CA VAL A 19 20.60 -6.72 6.90
C VAL A 19 19.83 -5.38 6.89
N LYS A 20 20.35 -4.38 7.60
CA LYS A 20 19.75 -3.04 7.66
C LYS A 20 20.37 -2.14 6.60
N ILE A 21 19.55 -1.66 5.68
CA ILE A 21 19.96 -0.78 4.59
C ILE A 21 19.45 0.62 4.88
N LYS A 22 20.34 1.62 4.79
CA LYS A 22 19.96 3.02 4.83
C LYS A 22 19.77 3.51 3.39
N THR A 23 18.52 3.64 2.98
CA THR A 23 18.16 3.99 1.61
C THR A 23 18.38 5.47 1.29
N GLU A 24 18.50 5.80 0.00
CA GLU A 24 18.46 7.20 -0.47
C GLU A 24 17.14 7.88 -0.09
N GLY A 25 16.04 7.14 -0.09
CA GLY A 25 14.74 7.62 0.37
C GLY A 25 14.76 8.03 1.85
N ASP A 26 15.44 7.26 2.74
CA ASP A 26 15.60 7.63 4.15
C ASP A 26 16.37 8.95 4.30
N LYS A 27 17.44 9.13 3.51
CA LYS A 27 18.25 10.37 3.54
C LYS A 27 17.43 11.59 3.09
N LYS A 28 16.69 11.48 1.98
CA LYS A 28 15.84 12.55 1.45
C LYS A 28 14.69 12.88 2.39
N SER A 29 14.04 11.85 2.96
CA SER A 29 12.98 12.04 3.95
C SER A 29 13.48 12.76 5.20
N ALA A 30 14.70 12.46 5.67
CA ALA A 30 15.33 13.15 6.80
C ALA A 30 15.67 14.61 6.50
N GLN A 31 15.88 14.95 5.22
CA GLN A 31 16.13 16.33 4.75
C GLN A 31 14.82 17.11 4.50
N GLY A 32 13.66 16.49 4.73
CA GLY A 32 12.35 17.12 4.51
C GLY A 32 11.89 17.15 3.05
N GLU A 33 12.62 16.51 2.15
CA GLU A 33 12.19 16.36 0.76
C GLU A 33 10.97 15.41 0.70
N THR A 34 9.93 15.80 -0.02
CA THR A 34 8.64 15.09 -0.01
C THR A 34 8.15 14.71 -1.41
N LEU A 35 8.78 15.28 -2.44
CA LEU A 35 8.44 15.06 -3.86
C LEU A 35 9.33 13.98 -4.53
N PHE A 36 10.03 13.16 -3.77
CA PHE A 36 10.80 12.06 -4.36
C PHE A 36 9.93 10.80 -4.50
N ASP A 37 10.21 10.04 -5.54
CA ASP A 37 9.54 8.77 -5.78
C ASP A 37 9.91 7.78 -4.66
N LYS A 38 8.90 7.22 -3.99
CA LYS A 38 9.07 6.18 -2.97
C LYS A 38 9.73 4.91 -3.53
N ALA A 39 9.74 4.73 -4.85
CA ALA A 39 10.49 3.68 -5.52
C ALA A 39 11.99 3.67 -5.14
N HIS A 40 12.57 4.80 -4.74
CA HIS A 40 13.95 4.85 -4.24
C HIS A 40 14.19 4.05 -2.94
N PHE A 41 13.17 3.88 -2.10
CA PHE A 41 13.29 3.03 -0.91
C PHE A 41 13.40 1.55 -1.30
N VAL A 42 12.62 1.15 -2.30
CA VAL A 42 12.53 -0.23 -2.76
C VAL A 42 13.74 -0.58 -3.62
N SER A 43 14.16 0.31 -4.53
CA SER A 43 15.28 0.06 -5.46
C SER A 43 16.62 -0.19 -4.74
N ASP A 44 16.89 0.49 -3.62
CA ASP A 44 18.10 0.25 -2.85
C ASP A 44 18.08 -1.13 -2.18
N VAL A 45 16.94 -1.57 -1.66
CA VAL A 45 16.77 -2.90 -1.07
C VAL A 45 16.82 -3.98 -2.15
N GLN A 46 16.16 -3.79 -3.31
CA GLN A 46 16.23 -4.72 -4.44
C GLN A 46 17.67 -4.88 -4.95
N ARG A 47 18.46 -3.79 -4.98
CA ARG A 47 19.86 -3.87 -5.36
C ARG A 47 20.69 -4.78 -4.44
N CYS A 48 20.41 -4.82 -3.14
CA CYS A 48 21.08 -5.74 -2.23
C CYS A 48 20.77 -7.21 -2.55
N ILE A 49 19.52 -7.52 -2.94
CA ILE A 49 19.16 -8.87 -3.42
C ILE A 49 19.93 -9.19 -4.71
N LEU A 50 19.93 -8.26 -5.67
CA LEU A 50 20.62 -8.45 -6.96
C LEU A 50 22.13 -8.64 -6.82
N ASN A 51 22.74 -8.03 -5.80
CA ASN A 51 24.16 -8.15 -5.47
C ASN A 51 24.50 -9.38 -4.61
N GLY A 52 23.50 -10.14 -4.15
CA GLY A 52 23.70 -11.26 -3.21
C GLY A 52 24.10 -10.85 -1.80
N GLU A 53 23.76 -9.61 -1.39
CA GLU A 53 24.00 -9.09 -0.04
C GLU A 53 22.89 -9.52 0.92
N ALA A 54 21.74 -9.94 0.41
CA ALA A 54 20.63 -10.51 1.14
C ALA A 54 19.85 -11.48 0.24
N ASP A 55 19.20 -12.48 0.83
CA ASP A 55 18.43 -13.50 0.12
C ASP A 55 16.99 -13.08 -0.11
N ILE A 56 16.40 -12.37 0.86
CA ILE A 56 15.00 -11.97 0.87
C ILE A 56 14.87 -10.50 1.22
N ALA A 57 14.06 -9.76 0.46
CA ALA A 57 13.61 -8.41 0.80
C ALA A 57 12.18 -8.43 1.33
N VAL A 58 11.92 -7.66 2.38
CA VAL A 58 10.59 -7.50 2.98
C VAL A 58 10.20 -6.03 2.96
N HIS A 59 9.11 -5.70 2.27
CA HIS A 59 8.59 -4.35 2.11
C HIS A 59 7.12 -4.24 2.56
N SER A 60 6.65 -3.02 2.79
CA SER A 60 5.22 -2.73 2.72
C SER A 60 4.78 -2.76 1.26
N ALA A 61 3.82 -3.59 0.91
CA ALA A 61 3.43 -3.79 -0.50
C ALA A 61 3.04 -2.48 -1.19
N LYS A 62 2.30 -1.59 -0.52
CA LYS A 62 1.88 -0.30 -1.07
C LYS A 62 3.02 0.64 -1.50
N ASP A 63 4.23 0.43 -1.01
CA ASP A 63 5.40 1.26 -1.32
C ASP A 63 6.25 0.65 -2.45
N THR A 64 5.96 -0.60 -2.89
CA THR A 64 6.63 -1.23 -4.03
C THR A 64 6.07 -0.73 -5.37
N PRO A 65 6.92 -0.57 -6.40
CA PRO A 65 6.46 -0.20 -7.75
C PRO A 65 5.43 -1.19 -8.30
N ALA A 66 4.50 -0.72 -9.13
CA ALA A 66 3.55 -1.60 -9.83
C ALA A 66 4.31 -2.55 -10.76
N LYS A 67 5.26 -2.03 -11.53
CA LYS A 67 6.12 -2.83 -12.41
C LYS A 67 7.10 -3.67 -11.61
N GLU A 68 7.17 -4.95 -11.94
CA GLU A 68 8.11 -5.91 -11.37
C GLU A 68 9.43 -5.94 -12.15
N LEU A 69 10.50 -6.39 -11.49
CA LEU A 69 11.79 -6.68 -12.15
C LEU A 69 11.82 -8.14 -12.56
N ASP A 70 12.15 -8.42 -13.82
CA ASP A 70 12.20 -9.79 -14.38
C ASP A 70 13.16 -10.74 -13.63
N SER A 71 14.14 -10.18 -12.92
CA SER A 71 15.12 -10.94 -12.14
C SER A 71 14.65 -11.31 -10.73
N LEU A 72 13.51 -10.76 -10.28
CA LEU A 72 12.97 -11.00 -8.95
C LEU A 72 11.62 -11.70 -9.04
N ILE A 73 11.36 -12.57 -8.07
CA ILE A 73 10.03 -13.11 -7.81
C ILE A 73 9.46 -12.32 -6.64
N ARG A 74 8.20 -11.87 -6.76
CA ARG A 74 7.49 -11.11 -5.75
C ARG A 74 6.25 -11.84 -5.28
N TYR A 75 6.09 -11.93 -3.96
CA TYR A 75 4.89 -12.42 -3.31
C TYR A 75 4.22 -11.31 -2.50
N PHE A 76 2.90 -11.29 -2.51
CA PHE A 76 2.12 -10.43 -1.63
C PHE A 76 1.46 -11.27 -0.55
N LEU A 77 1.64 -10.87 0.70
CA LEU A 77 1.15 -11.58 1.87
C LEU A 77 0.28 -10.66 2.72
N PRO A 78 -0.93 -11.07 3.11
CA PRO A 78 -1.72 -10.32 4.07
C PRO A 78 -0.98 -10.27 5.41
N SER A 79 -0.97 -9.13 6.06
CA SER A 79 -0.24 -8.96 7.32
C SER A 79 -1.05 -8.26 8.40
N LYS A 80 -1.79 -7.20 8.05
CA LYS A 80 -2.53 -6.35 8.98
C LYS A 80 -3.73 -5.71 8.29
N SER A 81 -4.45 -4.88 9.03
CA SER A 81 -5.59 -4.10 8.54
C SER A 81 -5.23 -3.20 7.37
N CYS A 82 -6.12 -3.00 6.42
CA CYS A 82 -5.87 -2.15 5.24
C CYS A 82 -6.33 -0.69 5.41
N GLU A 83 -7.06 -0.37 6.46
CA GLU A 83 -7.69 0.93 6.68
C GLU A 83 -6.66 2.04 6.89
N ASP A 84 -7.08 3.26 6.60
CA ASP A 84 -6.46 4.49 7.09
C ASP A 84 -7.09 4.89 8.43
N VAL A 85 -6.29 5.53 9.28
CA VAL A 85 -6.77 6.10 10.54
C VAL A 85 -6.43 7.58 10.62
N LEU A 86 -7.39 8.38 11.06
CA LEU A 86 -7.22 9.78 11.42
C LEU A 86 -6.91 9.87 12.92
N ILE A 87 -5.70 10.31 13.27
CA ILE A 87 -5.19 10.35 14.64
C ILE A 87 -5.23 11.79 15.11
N PHE A 88 -5.72 12.03 16.33
CA PHE A 88 -5.88 13.35 16.92
C PHE A 88 -4.82 13.61 17.99
N ARG A 89 -4.39 14.87 18.13
CA ARG A 89 -3.48 15.29 19.19
C ARG A 89 -4.17 15.36 20.56
N GLY A 90 -5.42 15.72 20.61
CA GLY A 90 -6.19 15.87 21.87
C GLY A 90 -7.69 16.01 21.66
N GLU A 91 -8.11 16.38 20.46
CA GLU A 91 -9.51 16.40 20.06
C GLU A 91 -9.97 14.99 19.65
N THR A 92 -11.24 14.70 19.82
CA THR A 92 -11.80 13.38 19.47
C THR A 92 -12.66 13.40 18.23
N LYS A 93 -12.83 14.58 17.63
CA LYS A 93 -13.68 14.77 16.44
C LYS A 93 -13.05 15.78 15.50
N PHE A 94 -12.99 15.40 14.22
CA PHE A 94 -12.49 16.26 13.17
C PHE A 94 -13.38 17.50 12.96
N ASN A 95 -12.74 18.64 12.69
CA ASN A 95 -13.36 19.81 12.08
C ASN A 95 -12.50 20.31 10.92
N ASP A 96 -13.11 21.00 9.96
CA ASP A 96 -12.52 21.37 8.68
C ASP A 96 -11.39 22.42 8.75
N GLU A 97 -11.26 23.12 9.88
CA GLU A 97 -10.20 24.11 10.14
C GLU A 97 -8.93 23.48 10.74
N MET A 98 -8.99 22.23 11.22
CA MET A 98 -7.85 21.52 11.79
C MET A 98 -6.71 21.43 10.80
N LYS A 99 -5.48 21.61 11.28
CA LYS A 99 -4.26 21.39 10.54
C LYS A 99 -3.99 19.89 10.39
N LEU A 100 -4.36 19.33 9.23
CA LEU A 100 -4.28 17.92 8.92
C LEU A 100 -2.97 17.58 8.21
N GLY A 101 -2.20 16.65 8.77
CA GLY A 101 -0.91 16.21 8.25
C GLY A 101 -0.98 14.94 7.41
N THR A 102 -0.58 15.01 6.14
CA THR A 102 -0.33 13.84 5.29
C THR A 102 0.56 14.18 4.09
N SER A 103 1.45 13.27 3.67
CA SER A 103 2.24 13.40 2.45
C SER A 103 1.67 12.57 1.28
N SER A 104 0.61 11.80 1.48
CA SER A 104 -0.02 11.00 0.45
C SER A 104 -1.03 11.83 -0.33
N LEU A 105 -0.79 12.00 -1.64
CA LEU A 105 -1.72 12.73 -2.51
C LEU A 105 -3.14 12.15 -2.46
N ARG A 106 -3.27 10.82 -2.48
CA ARG A 106 -4.56 10.14 -2.31
C ARG A 106 -5.27 10.60 -1.04
N ARG A 107 -4.60 10.57 0.13
CA ARG A 107 -5.18 10.97 1.41
C ARG A 107 -5.49 12.46 1.47
N GLN A 108 -4.67 13.31 0.84
CA GLN A 108 -4.96 14.75 0.71
C GLN A 108 -6.28 14.97 -0.01
N MET A 109 -6.46 14.32 -1.15
CA MET A 109 -7.69 14.42 -1.94
C MET A 109 -8.89 13.80 -1.22
N GLN A 110 -8.73 12.67 -0.55
CA GLN A 110 -9.77 12.06 0.26
C GLN A 110 -10.20 12.98 1.42
N ALA A 111 -9.25 13.56 2.14
CA ALA A 111 -9.56 14.52 3.19
C ALA A 111 -10.28 15.79 2.66
N LYS A 112 -9.83 16.30 1.50
CA LYS A 112 -10.50 17.43 0.83
C LYS A 112 -11.95 17.08 0.47
N HIS A 113 -12.18 15.94 -0.19
CA HIS A 113 -13.50 15.61 -0.75
C HIS A 113 -14.48 15.02 0.28
N HIS A 114 -14.01 14.27 1.26
CA HIS A 114 -14.88 13.56 2.20
C HIS A 114 -14.97 14.22 3.58
N LEU A 115 -13.92 14.93 4.01
CA LEU A 115 -13.92 15.64 5.29
C LEU A 115 -14.08 17.17 5.13
N ASN A 116 -14.08 17.70 3.91
CA ASN A 116 -14.01 19.13 3.62
C ASN A 116 -12.80 19.83 4.27
N ALA A 117 -11.69 19.10 4.46
CA ALA A 117 -10.50 19.61 5.11
C ALA A 117 -9.92 20.81 4.34
N LYS A 118 -9.77 21.96 4.98
CA LYS A 118 -9.31 23.22 4.39
C LYS A 118 -7.80 23.42 4.56
N ASN A 119 -7.22 22.87 5.63
CA ASN A 119 -5.83 23.10 6.01
C ASN A 119 -5.03 21.78 5.98
N ILE A 120 -4.74 21.29 4.79
CA ILE A 120 -3.97 20.05 4.58
C ILE A 120 -2.51 20.42 4.36
N VAL A 121 -1.62 19.88 5.21
CA VAL A 121 -0.19 20.19 5.21
C VAL A 121 0.62 18.90 5.07
N ASN A 122 1.73 19.01 4.36
CA ASN A 122 2.60 17.88 4.14
C ASN A 122 3.26 17.38 5.44
N LEU A 123 3.26 16.06 5.64
CA LEU A 123 3.81 15.37 6.81
C LEU A 123 4.80 14.30 6.36
N SER A 124 6.09 14.52 6.57
CA SER A 124 7.18 13.61 6.25
C SER A 124 7.75 12.89 7.49
N GLY A 125 8.46 11.80 7.25
CA GLY A 125 9.08 10.96 8.25
C GLY A 125 8.47 9.56 8.33
N ASN A 126 9.08 8.69 9.16
CA ASN A 126 8.49 7.40 9.51
C ASN A 126 7.32 7.58 10.50
N VAL A 127 6.69 6.48 10.92
CA VAL A 127 5.51 6.54 11.82
C VAL A 127 5.85 7.24 13.14
N ASP A 128 6.95 6.87 13.78
CA ASP A 128 7.38 7.45 15.06
C ASP A 128 7.58 8.97 14.93
N THR A 129 8.33 9.42 13.92
CA THR A 129 8.57 10.84 13.65
C THR A 129 7.29 11.62 13.39
N ARG A 130 6.30 11.01 12.69
CA ARG A 130 5.01 11.66 12.41
C ARG A 130 4.17 11.81 13.67
N LEU A 131 4.17 10.79 14.54
CA LEU A 131 3.50 10.87 15.85
C LEU A 131 4.18 11.91 16.76
N GLU A 132 5.51 11.95 16.79
CA GLU A 132 6.23 13.00 17.54
C GLU A 132 5.83 14.41 17.08
N LYS A 133 5.74 14.64 15.75
CA LYS A 133 5.32 15.95 15.21
C LYS A 133 3.87 16.28 15.60
N LEU A 134 2.98 15.30 15.61
CA LEU A 134 1.61 15.48 16.09
C LEU A 134 1.61 15.91 17.55
N TYR A 135 2.31 15.19 18.43
CA TYR A 135 2.33 15.49 19.87
C TYR A 135 3.06 16.80 20.23
N ARG A 136 4.02 17.23 19.41
CA ARG A 136 4.65 18.56 19.52
C ARG A 136 3.72 19.70 19.11
N GLY A 137 2.52 19.40 18.57
CA GLY A 137 1.54 20.39 18.14
C GLY A 137 1.83 21.01 16.78
N GLU A 138 2.66 20.36 15.96
CA GLU A 138 2.88 20.80 14.59
C GLU A 138 1.65 20.54 13.70
N TYR A 139 0.77 19.61 14.11
CA TYR A 139 -0.50 19.24 13.50
C TYR A 139 -1.58 19.03 14.56
N ASP A 140 -2.85 19.22 14.20
CA ASP A 140 -3.99 18.91 15.07
C ASP A 140 -4.41 17.45 14.90
N CYS A 141 -4.31 16.94 13.67
CA CYS A 141 -4.54 15.55 13.33
C CYS A 141 -3.66 15.08 12.15
N ILE A 142 -3.46 13.78 12.03
CA ILE A 142 -2.67 13.18 10.93
C ILE A 142 -3.35 11.91 10.41
N ILE A 143 -3.13 11.57 9.12
CA ILE A 143 -3.64 10.32 8.55
C ILE A 143 -2.49 9.34 8.35
N LEU A 144 -2.60 8.17 8.98
CA LEU A 144 -1.65 7.06 8.82
C LEU A 144 -2.38 5.77 8.37
N ALA A 145 -1.62 4.78 7.88
CA ALA A 145 -2.14 3.43 7.68
C ALA A 145 -2.19 2.71 9.02
N LYS A 146 -3.32 2.13 9.37
CA LYS A 146 -3.54 1.33 10.58
C LYS A 146 -2.51 0.22 10.71
N ALA A 147 -2.23 -0.50 9.61
CA ALA A 147 -1.22 -1.55 9.57
C ALA A 147 0.17 -1.15 10.11
N GLY A 148 0.60 0.09 9.88
CA GLY A 148 1.89 0.59 10.38
C GLY A 148 1.92 0.70 11.91
N LEU A 149 0.82 1.17 12.49
CA LEU A 149 0.65 1.31 13.94
C LEU A 149 0.50 -0.04 14.64
N GLU A 150 -0.28 -0.95 14.03
CA GLU A 150 -0.44 -2.33 14.53
C GLU A 150 0.89 -3.08 14.57
N ARG A 151 1.74 -2.93 13.52
CA ARG A 151 3.08 -3.57 13.49
C ARG A 151 4.03 -3.01 14.54
N LEU A 152 3.84 -1.77 14.94
CA LEU A 152 4.64 -1.11 15.99
C LEU A 152 4.04 -1.30 17.39
N GLY A 153 2.83 -1.90 17.50
CA GLY A 153 2.13 -2.06 18.78
C GLY A 153 1.67 -0.75 19.41
N MET A 154 1.46 0.31 18.58
CA MET A 154 1.17 1.67 19.05
C MET A 154 -0.32 2.03 18.98
N LEU A 155 -1.15 1.19 18.39
CA LEU A 155 -2.54 1.54 18.07
C LEU A 155 -3.39 1.79 19.31
N ASP A 156 -3.24 0.97 20.35
CA ASP A 156 -4.06 1.01 21.57
C ASP A 156 -3.85 2.27 22.43
N GLU A 157 -2.73 2.97 22.21
CA GLU A 157 -2.39 4.19 22.94
C GLU A 157 -2.88 5.47 22.25
N LEU A 158 -3.47 5.33 21.06
CA LEU A 158 -3.82 6.47 20.22
C LEU A 158 -5.32 6.76 20.25
N GLN A 159 -5.67 8.04 20.19
CA GLN A 159 -7.03 8.49 19.87
C GLN A 159 -7.15 8.62 18.35
N TYR A 160 -7.96 7.78 17.73
CA TYR A 160 -8.11 7.77 16.29
C TYR A 160 -9.55 7.48 15.86
N GLU A 161 -9.85 7.86 14.64
CA GLU A 161 -11.05 7.50 13.90
C GLU A 161 -10.64 6.66 12.67
N GLU A 162 -11.30 5.52 12.47
CA GLU A 162 -11.04 4.67 11.31
C GLU A 162 -11.78 5.20 10.09
N MET A 163 -11.05 5.35 8.98
CA MET A 163 -11.60 5.90 7.75
C MET A 163 -12.23 4.81 6.90
N THR A 164 -13.43 5.07 6.41
CA THR A 164 -14.22 4.13 5.59
C THR A 164 -13.95 4.23 4.09
N TRP A 165 -13.07 5.12 3.65
CA TRP A 165 -12.74 5.29 2.25
C TRP A 165 -11.79 4.19 1.71
N PRO A 166 -11.79 3.94 0.37
CA PRO A 166 -10.89 2.97 -0.23
C PRO A 166 -9.41 3.38 -0.06
N THR A 167 -8.53 2.40 0.06
CA THR A 167 -7.11 2.62 0.35
C THR A 167 -6.20 2.40 -0.87
N ALA A 168 -4.90 2.50 -0.68
CA ALA A 168 -3.93 2.22 -1.73
C ALA A 168 -3.82 0.71 -1.96
N SER A 169 -3.56 0.29 -3.19
CA SER A 169 -3.24 -1.10 -3.52
C SER A 169 -2.14 -1.63 -2.61
N GLY A 170 -2.36 -2.82 -2.05
CA GLY A 170 -1.42 -3.50 -1.17
C GLY A 170 -1.28 -2.88 0.23
N GLN A 171 -2.11 -1.92 0.64
CA GLN A 171 -2.10 -1.46 2.02
C GLN A 171 -2.55 -2.60 2.95
N GLY A 172 -1.81 -2.83 4.05
CA GLY A 172 -2.02 -3.99 4.93
C GLY A 172 -1.20 -5.22 4.54
N PHE A 173 -0.67 -5.28 3.32
CA PHE A 173 0.13 -6.40 2.82
C PHE A 173 1.64 -6.16 2.96
N LEU A 174 2.38 -7.24 3.07
CA LEU A 174 3.83 -7.29 2.86
C LEU A 174 4.10 -7.71 1.42
N SER A 175 5.18 -7.17 0.85
CA SER A 175 5.79 -7.64 -0.39
C SER A 175 7.10 -8.31 -0.04
N ILE A 176 7.23 -9.57 -0.45
CA ILE A 176 8.42 -10.40 -0.25
C ILE A 176 9.06 -10.63 -1.61
N GLU A 177 10.33 -10.28 -1.74
CA GLU A 177 11.06 -10.43 -2.99
C GLU A 177 12.33 -11.28 -2.80
N HIS A 178 12.64 -12.09 -3.80
CA HIS A 178 13.89 -12.86 -3.89
C HIS A 178 14.30 -13.03 -5.34
N LEU A 179 15.55 -13.46 -5.60
CA LEU A 179 16.03 -13.77 -6.96
C LEU A 179 15.23 -14.94 -7.56
N ASN A 180 14.94 -14.87 -8.87
CA ASN A 180 14.25 -15.95 -9.59
C ASN A 180 15.10 -17.23 -9.74
N ASN A 181 16.42 -17.13 -9.57
CA ASN A 181 17.40 -18.21 -9.63
C ASN A 181 18.08 -18.47 -8.26
N LEU A 182 17.28 -18.55 -7.20
CA LEU A 182 17.80 -18.80 -5.86
C LEU A 182 18.80 -19.94 -5.79
N SER A 183 19.91 -19.72 -5.08
CA SER A 183 20.78 -20.79 -4.60
C SER A 183 20.02 -21.64 -3.55
N THR A 184 20.44 -22.89 -3.38
CA THR A 184 19.77 -23.95 -2.63
C THR A 184 19.62 -23.72 -1.11
N ASP A 185 19.95 -22.54 -0.59
CA ASP A 185 20.08 -22.30 0.84
C ASP A 185 18.80 -21.78 1.49
N ILE A 186 17.80 -21.35 0.71
CA ILE A 186 16.49 -20.98 1.25
C ILE A 186 15.61 -22.22 1.37
N ASP A 187 14.97 -22.37 2.52
CA ASP A 187 14.06 -23.46 2.80
C ASP A 187 12.94 -23.55 1.74
N HIS A 188 12.92 -24.65 0.99
CA HIS A 188 11.89 -24.94 0.00
C HIS A 188 10.48 -24.93 0.57
N PHE A 189 10.33 -25.29 1.86
CA PHE A 189 9.03 -25.20 2.54
C PHE A 189 8.56 -23.76 2.68
N LEU A 190 9.47 -22.85 3.02
CA LEU A 190 9.16 -21.41 3.09
C LEU A 190 8.72 -20.89 1.72
N LEU A 191 9.47 -21.18 0.65
CA LEU A 191 9.10 -20.74 -0.71
C LEU A 191 7.75 -21.29 -1.16
N HIS A 192 7.47 -22.55 -0.86
CA HIS A 192 6.19 -23.17 -1.16
C HIS A 192 5.03 -22.51 -0.39
N SER A 193 5.24 -22.21 0.90
CA SER A 193 4.27 -21.52 1.73
C SER A 193 4.01 -20.09 1.23
N LEU A 194 5.05 -19.34 0.84
CA LEU A 194 4.92 -18.02 0.23
C LEU A 194 4.08 -18.06 -1.05
N TYR A 195 4.35 -19.04 -1.91
CA TYR A 195 3.61 -19.24 -3.14
C TYR A 195 2.12 -19.53 -2.89
N ILE A 196 1.79 -20.41 -1.93
CA ILE A 196 0.40 -20.73 -1.60
C ILE A 196 -0.34 -19.47 -1.10
N HIS A 197 0.24 -18.74 -0.15
CA HIS A 197 -0.37 -17.51 0.35
C HIS A 197 -0.55 -16.46 -0.75
N HIS A 198 0.44 -16.32 -1.64
CA HIS A 198 0.32 -15.42 -2.77
C HIS A 198 -0.80 -15.84 -3.73
N CYS A 199 -0.96 -17.12 -4.03
CA CYS A 199 -2.02 -17.61 -4.90
C CYS A 199 -3.42 -17.35 -4.36
N ILE A 200 -3.59 -17.32 -3.03
CA ILE A 200 -4.89 -17.10 -2.38
C ILE A 200 -5.16 -15.59 -2.27
N ASP A 201 -4.30 -14.87 -1.56
CA ASP A 201 -4.55 -13.48 -1.16
C ASP A 201 -3.76 -12.48 -2.01
N GLY A 202 -2.51 -12.82 -2.37
CA GLY A 202 -1.61 -11.94 -3.09
C GLY A 202 -2.01 -11.71 -4.54
N ARG A 203 -2.77 -12.65 -5.15
CA ARG A 203 -3.28 -12.51 -6.51
C ARG A 203 -4.16 -11.28 -6.68
N LEU A 204 -4.96 -10.93 -5.67
CA LEU A 204 -5.80 -9.73 -5.69
C LEU A 204 -4.94 -8.47 -5.88
N ILE A 205 -3.84 -8.40 -5.13
CA ILE A 205 -2.91 -7.27 -5.21
C ILE A 205 -2.17 -7.24 -6.56
N SER A 206 -1.83 -8.40 -7.13
CA SER A 206 -1.19 -8.47 -8.45
C SER A 206 -2.10 -7.89 -9.54
N ILE A 207 -3.41 -8.20 -9.50
CA ILE A 207 -4.39 -7.64 -10.44
C ILE A 207 -4.51 -6.11 -10.27
N GLU A 208 -4.58 -5.62 -9.04
CA GLU A 208 -4.60 -4.18 -8.76
C GLU A 208 -3.35 -3.48 -9.35
N ARG A 209 -2.18 -4.11 -9.23
CA ARG A 209 -0.92 -3.59 -9.78
C ARG A 209 -0.93 -3.54 -11.29
N GLU A 210 -1.47 -4.55 -11.96
CA GLU A 210 -1.62 -4.57 -13.43
C GLU A 210 -2.55 -3.45 -13.92
N ILE A 211 -3.65 -3.17 -13.20
CA ILE A 211 -4.52 -2.03 -13.49
C ILE A 211 -3.75 -0.71 -13.31
N LEU A 212 -3.02 -0.54 -12.20
CA LEU A 212 -2.24 0.67 -11.94
C LEU A 212 -1.13 0.87 -12.99
N GLU A 213 -0.43 -0.18 -13.41
CA GLU A 213 0.59 -0.12 -14.46
C GLU A 213 -0.03 0.30 -15.80
N THR A 214 -1.18 -0.28 -16.16
CA THR A 214 -1.92 0.08 -17.38
C THR A 214 -2.35 1.56 -17.39
N LEU A 215 -2.66 2.12 -16.22
CA LEU A 215 -3.01 3.54 -16.04
C LEU A 215 -1.79 4.45 -15.92
N ASN A 216 -0.58 3.90 -15.91
CA ASN A 216 0.66 4.61 -15.55
C ASN A 216 0.52 5.35 -14.20
N ALA A 217 -0.15 4.71 -13.24
CA ALA A 217 -0.42 5.23 -11.91
C ALA A 217 0.49 4.54 -10.87
N GLY A 218 0.90 5.28 -9.85
CA GLY A 218 1.83 4.79 -8.81
C GLY A 218 1.56 5.41 -7.44
N CYS A 219 2.55 5.32 -6.56
CA CYS A 219 2.45 5.80 -5.17
C CYS A 219 2.13 7.30 -5.03
N ASN A 220 2.41 8.09 -6.07
CA ASN A 220 2.15 9.53 -6.12
C ASN A 220 0.83 9.88 -6.82
N SER A 221 0.04 8.89 -7.21
CA SER A 221 -1.24 9.11 -7.87
C SER A 221 -2.38 9.20 -6.87
N ALA A 222 -3.37 10.04 -7.17
CA ALA A 222 -4.57 10.21 -6.37
C ALA A 222 -5.62 9.15 -6.72
N ILE A 223 -5.26 7.88 -6.56
CA ILE A 223 -6.10 6.72 -6.85
C ILE A 223 -6.15 5.77 -5.66
N SER A 224 -7.32 5.22 -5.42
CA SER A 224 -7.52 4.03 -4.59
C SER A 224 -8.08 2.91 -5.43
N ILE A 225 -7.70 1.68 -5.15
CA ILE A 225 -8.16 0.48 -5.85
C ILE A 225 -8.22 -0.69 -4.88
N GLN A 226 -9.23 -1.50 -5.05
CA GLN A 226 -9.43 -2.75 -4.34
C GLN A 226 -9.98 -3.81 -5.29
N THR A 227 -9.47 -5.01 -5.17
CA THR A 227 -9.97 -6.19 -5.87
C THR A 227 -10.52 -7.17 -4.86
N ASP A 228 -11.74 -7.61 -5.07
CA ASP A 228 -12.43 -8.59 -4.24
C ASP A 228 -12.83 -9.82 -5.09
N ILE A 229 -13.04 -10.95 -4.44
CA ILE A 229 -13.62 -12.13 -5.10
C ILE A 229 -15.08 -11.81 -5.43
N HIS A 230 -15.49 -12.08 -6.67
CA HIS A 230 -16.84 -11.76 -7.09
C HIS A 230 -17.87 -12.58 -6.27
N PRO A 231 -18.94 -11.95 -5.73
CA PRO A 231 -19.91 -12.62 -4.86
C PRO A 231 -20.56 -13.87 -5.46
N LYS A 232 -20.71 -13.92 -6.80
CA LYS A 232 -21.23 -15.10 -7.50
C LYS A 232 -20.28 -16.30 -7.45
N THR A 233 -18.99 -16.06 -7.27
CA THR A 233 -17.92 -17.06 -7.23
C THR A 233 -17.60 -17.49 -5.81
N TYR A 234 -17.69 -16.57 -4.86
CA TYR A 234 -17.30 -16.77 -3.44
C TYR A 234 -18.02 -17.93 -2.74
N ASN A 235 -19.29 -18.19 -3.09
CA ASN A 235 -20.12 -19.24 -2.47
C ASN A 235 -20.24 -20.51 -3.31
N LYS A 236 -19.50 -20.63 -4.42
CA LYS A 236 -19.55 -21.82 -5.28
C LYS A 236 -18.39 -22.77 -4.97
N PRO A 237 -18.64 -24.09 -4.87
CA PRO A 237 -17.56 -25.06 -4.96
C PRO A 237 -16.78 -24.85 -6.27
N ILE A 238 -15.46 -25.05 -6.21
CA ILE A 238 -14.57 -24.89 -7.40
C ILE A 238 -15.07 -25.68 -8.60
N SER A 239 -15.69 -26.86 -8.36
CA SER A 239 -16.30 -27.71 -9.41
C SER A 239 -17.51 -27.09 -10.12
N GLU A 240 -18.10 -26.04 -9.57
CA GLU A 240 -19.27 -25.35 -10.13
C GLU A 240 -18.95 -24.01 -10.80
N ILE A 241 -17.69 -23.57 -10.73
CA ILE A 241 -17.22 -22.35 -11.40
C ILE A 241 -17.09 -22.64 -12.89
N LYS A 242 -17.89 -21.95 -13.70
CA LYS A 242 -17.87 -22.12 -15.16
C LYS A 242 -16.78 -21.25 -15.78
N PRO A 243 -16.11 -21.74 -16.83
CA PRO A 243 -15.23 -20.90 -17.64
C PRO A 243 -15.96 -19.64 -18.13
N GLY A 244 -15.38 -18.44 -17.89
CA GLY A 244 -15.96 -17.15 -18.28
C GLY A 244 -16.87 -16.50 -17.24
N GLU A 245 -17.12 -17.12 -16.07
CA GLU A 245 -17.70 -16.40 -14.94
C GLU A 245 -16.65 -15.43 -14.35
N PRO A 246 -17.07 -14.21 -13.94
CA PRO A 246 -16.14 -13.26 -13.34
C PRO A 246 -15.69 -13.77 -11.98
N ASP A 247 -14.37 -13.97 -11.82
CA ASP A 247 -13.76 -14.41 -10.55
C ASP A 247 -13.60 -13.25 -9.58
N PHE A 248 -13.46 -12.04 -10.10
CA PHE A 248 -13.11 -10.85 -9.33
C PHE A 248 -14.03 -9.68 -9.66
N ILE A 249 -14.09 -8.73 -8.73
CA ILE A 249 -14.64 -7.40 -8.93
C ILE A 249 -13.55 -6.38 -8.54
N HIS A 250 -13.24 -5.49 -9.45
CA HIS A 250 -12.32 -4.40 -9.23
C HIS A 250 -13.12 -3.12 -9.00
N SER A 251 -12.78 -2.38 -7.96
CA SER A 251 -13.43 -1.10 -7.67
C SER A 251 -12.42 -0.10 -7.14
N GLY A 252 -12.75 1.17 -7.26
CA GLY A 252 -11.88 2.22 -6.73
C GLY A 252 -12.39 3.62 -7.02
N VAL A 253 -11.55 4.59 -6.67
CA VAL A 253 -11.84 6.01 -6.82
C VAL A 253 -10.60 6.73 -7.35
N ILE A 254 -10.80 7.57 -8.35
CA ILE A 254 -9.79 8.49 -8.86
C ILE A 254 -10.19 9.91 -8.45
N TYR A 255 -9.28 10.61 -7.81
CA TYR A 255 -9.51 11.96 -7.30
C TYR A 255 -8.79 12.99 -8.17
N GLY A 256 -9.54 13.92 -8.75
CA GLY A 256 -9.03 15.17 -9.30
C GLY A 256 -9.03 16.28 -8.25
N LYS A 257 -8.63 17.50 -8.66
CA LYS A 257 -8.58 18.66 -7.78
C LYS A 257 -9.96 19.09 -7.27
N GLU A 258 -10.99 19.01 -8.13
CA GLU A 258 -12.33 19.52 -7.83
C GLU A 258 -13.41 18.42 -7.81
N LYS A 259 -13.16 17.29 -8.45
CA LYS A 259 -14.10 16.17 -8.50
C LYS A 259 -13.40 14.84 -8.41
N TYR A 260 -14.16 13.80 -8.13
CA TYR A 260 -13.68 12.42 -8.19
C TYR A 260 -14.64 11.55 -9.00
N ILE A 261 -14.18 10.39 -9.43
CA ILE A 261 -15.00 9.35 -10.04
C ILE A 261 -14.83 8.06 -9.26
N SER A 262 -15.89 7.27 -9.18
CA SER A 262 -15.80 5.87 -8.77
C SER A 262 -15.86 4.99 -9.99
N PHE A 263 -15.06 3.93 -10.01
CA PHE A 263 -15.01 2.98 -11.10
C PHE A 263 -15.17 1.55 -10.62
N SER A 264 -15.64 0.67 -11.52
CA SER A 264 -15.69 -0.76 -11.25
C SER A 264 -15.65 -1.57 -12.57
N GLY A 265 -15.28 -2.85 -12.42
CA GLY A 265 -15.29 -3.82 -13.52
C GLY A 265 -15.04 -5.22 -13.00
N THR A 266 -15.31 -6.24 -13.81
CA THR A 266 -15.06 -7.65 -13.50
C THR A 266 -13.85 -8.20 -14.25
N THR A 267 -13.30 -7.42 -15.17
CA THR A 267 -12.04 -7.65 -15.85
C THR A 267 -11.20 -6.36 -15.84
N ILE A 268 -9.90 -6.49 -16.06
CA ILE A 268 -9.00 -5.33 -16.19
C ILE A 268 -9.47 -4.42 -17.33
N GLU A 269 -9.84 -5.00 -18.47
CA GLU A 269 -10.31 -4.25 -19.64
C GLU A 269 -11.60 -3.47 -19.34
N GLU A 270 -12.60 -4.09 -18.72
CA GLU A 270 -13.83 -3.41 -18.30
C GLU A 270 -13.54 -2.26 -17.34
N THR A 271 -12.67 -2.50 -16.34
CA THR A 271 -12.27 -1.48 -15.35
C THR A 271 -11.61 -0.27 -16.02
N ILE A 272 -10.65 -0.52 -16.92
CA ILE A 272 -9.97 0.54 -17.67
C ILE A 272 -10.95 1.30 -18.59
N ASN A 273 -11.89 0.59 -19.23
CA ASN A 273 -12.89 1.20 -20.08
C ASN A 273 -13.88 2.06 -19.28
N ASP A 274 -14.27 1.63 -18.07
CA ASP A 274 -15.11 2.43 -17.18
C ASP A 274 -14.40 3.72 -16.74
N ILE A 275 -13.12 3.62 -16.34
CA ILE A 275 -12.28 4.78 -16.01
C ILE A 275 -12.17 5.76 -17.18
N LYS A 276 -11.95 5.26 -18.41
CA LYS A 276 -11.85 6.09 -19.61
C LYS A 276 -13.16 6.81 -19.94
N LYS A 277 -14.30 6.12 -19.84
CA LYS A 277 -15.63 6.71 -20.08
C LYS A 277 -15.96 7.89 -19.15
N GLN A 278 -15.37 7.90 -17.97
CA GLN A 278 -15.57 8.93 -16.95
C GLN A 278 -14.47 10.00 -16.93
N ASP A 279 -13.60 10.07 -17.96
CA ASP A 279 -12.43 10.96 -18.03
C ASP A 279 -11.42 10.76 -16.87
N GLY A 280 -11.35 9.56 -16.29
CA GLY A 280 -10.52 9.27 -15.11
C GLY A 280 -9.03 9.46 -15.36
N ILE A 281 -8.52 9.18 -16.56
CA ILE A 281 -7.12 9.44 -16.93
C ILE A 281 -6.79 10.93 -16.87
N LYS A 282 -7.73 11.80 -17.29
CA LYS A 282 -7.55 13.25 -17.17
C LYS A 282 -7.44 13.67 -15.71
N LEU A 283 -8.26 13.11 -14.82
CA LEU A 283 -8.20 13.40 -13.40
C LEU A 283 -6.87 12.96 -12.77
N LEU A 284 -6.34 11.78 -13.12
CA LEU A 284 -5.03 11.34 -12.67
C LEU A 284 -3.92 12.32 -13.04
N ASN A 285 -4.00 12.92 -14.24
CA ASN A 285 -3.00 13.84 -14.75
C ASN A 285 -3.13 15.28 -14.20
N GLU A 286 -4.19 15.62 -13.47
CA GLU A 286 -4.36 16.96 -12.87
C GLU A 286 -3.30 17.28 -11.80
N HIS A 287 -2.63 16.28 -11.28
CA HIS A 287 -1.66 16.40 -10.19
C HIS A 287 -0.20 16.29 -10.63
N ASN A 288 0.04 15.99 -11.92
CA ASN A 288 1.36 15.87 -12.54
C ASN A 288 1.90 17.24 -12.99
#